data_03c4c800c72c4889b76663507ae43274
#
_entry.id   03c4c800c72c4889b76663507ae43274
#
_cell.length_a   1.000
_cell.length_b   1.000
_cell.length_c   1.000
_cell.angle_alpha   90.00
_cell.angle_beta   90.00
_cell.angle_gamma   90.00
#
_symmetry.space_group_name_H-M   'P 1'
#
loop_
_entity.id
_entity.type
_entity.pdbx_description
1 polymer ?
#
loop_
_entity_poly.entity_id
_entity_poly.type
_entity_poly.pdbx_seq_one_letter_code
_entity_poly.pdbx_strand_id
1 'polypeptide(L)'
;MIRISKLALVLTTFFVAAPATAQQIEDELVLITPVAKTLTDPALAEFAKYAKERWNVTVKTSALAAGTPVAYGRIVEWKGRPEADIFWGGESALFDKLAEQKLLAKLDLPKGVVDSIPDSIGKPKPIPLKDPKGYWIGTVLEPYGLVYHPKLLARLGVPPPKDWDDLLHPKLKGNVAQCAPTRSSSSHATYEVILQRHGDAKGWEWLKRLAGNTGIFTARSRDVPSVVARGEFAAGFAVPSYMAFEDRLAGHEIKFVAPKTAWITPEPIGVLAGSKRPKAARAFVEFMLSERGQKVAMERGVFPITPKYRVQGAPGSQAELAVEFTGGIRSYFDVEVTNIYDDEKAQGRYEAVNSQFRKEIESVADELKKR
;
A
#
# COMPACT_ATOMS: atom_id res chain seq x y z
N MET A 1 -41.22 -53.90 -62.28
CA MET A 1 -40.78 -53.77 -60.90
C MET A 1 -39.88 -52.48 -60.73
N ILE A 2 -40.47 -51.43 -60.22
CA ILE A 2 -39.80 -50.15 -60.09
C ILE A 2 -39.35 -50.05 -58.63
N ARG A 3 -38.04 -49.96 -58.38
CA ARG A 3 -37.41 -49.75 -57.08
C ARG A 3 -37.35 -48.23 -56.76
N ILE A 4 -38.10 -47.82 -55.76
CA ILE A 4 -38.06 -46.44 -55.24
C ILE A 4 -37.02 -46.41 -54.17
N SER A 5 -35.89 -45.65 -54.47
CA SER A 5 -34.84 -45.35 -53.49
C SER A 5 -35.33 -44.22 -52.56
N LYS A 6 -35.35 -44.46 -51.27
CA LYS A 6 -35.59 -43.46 -50.24
C LYS A 6 -34.35 -42.65 -49.99
N LEU A 7 -34.37 -41.38 -50.35
CA LEU A 7 -33.34 -40.41 -50.03
C LEU A 7 -33.58 -39.88 -48.59
N ALA A 8 -32.70 -40.22 -47.64
CA ALA A 8 -32.75 -39.70 -46.29
C ALA A 8 -32.08 -38.31 -46.23
N LEU A 9 -32.88 -37.28 -46.00
CA LEU A 9 -32.40 -35.92 -45.79
C LEU A 9 -31.88 -35.76 -44.33
N VAL A 10 -30.57 -35.70 -44.16
CA VAL A 10 -29.94 -35.39 -42.83
C VAL A 10 -29.96 -33.89 -42.63
N LEU A 11 -30.86 -33.40 -41.78
CA LEU A 11 -30.86 -32.01 -41.29
C LEU A 11 -29.75 -31.86 -40.26
N THR A 12 -28.64 -31.23 -40.65
CA THR A 12 -27.58 -30.81 -39.72
C THR A 12 -28.03 -29.50 -39.07
N THR A 13 -28.50 -29.56 -37.84
CA THR A 13 -28.76 -28.37 -37.01
C THR A 13 -27.44 -27.77 -36.54
N PHE A 14 -27.02 -26.67 -37.12
CA PHE A 14 -25.96 -25.83 -36.59
C PHE A 14 -26.44 -25.16 -35.31
N PHE A 15 -25.94 -25.62 -34.18
CA PHE A 15 -26.02 -24.90 -32.91
C PHE A 15 -25.05 -23.70 -33.01
N VAL A 16 -25.56 -22.53 -33.36
CA VAL A 16 -24.83 -21.28 -33.14
C VAL A 16 -24.83 -21.04 -31.64
N ALA A 17 -23.74 -21.38 -30.97
CA ALA A 17 -23.53 -20.96 -29.60
C ALA A 17 -23.59 -19.43 -29.56
N ALA A 18 -24.63 -18.90 -28.92
CA ALA A 18 -24.70 -17.47 -28.63
C ALA A 18 -23.41 -17.06 -27.86
N PRO A 19 -22.71 -15.98 -28.24
CA PRO A 19 -21.60 -15.51 -27.46
C PRO A 19 -22.10 -15.26 -26.03
N ALA A 20 -21.46 -15.86 -25.04
CA ALA A 20 -21.71 -15.56 -23.64
C ALA A 20 -21.60 -14.03 -23.51
N THR A 21 -22.70 -13.35 -23.23
CA THR A 21 -22.71 -11.90 -23.02
C THR A 21 -21.75 -11.64 -21.86
N ALA A 22 -20.56 -11.15 -22.16
CA ALA A 22 -19.61 -10.72 -21.15
C ALA A 22 -20.37 -9.74 -20.25
N GLN A 23 -20.42 -10.03 -18.96
CA GLN A 23 -21.18 -9.26 -17.99
C GLN A 23 -20.69 -7.80 -18.06
N GLN A 24 -21.53 -6.91 -18.56
CA GLN A 24 -21.18 -5.50 -18.76
C GLN A 24 -20.87 -4.86 -17.40
N ILE A 25 -19.74 -4.18 -17.30
CA ILE A 25 -19.35 -3.38 -16.13
C ILE A 25 -19.90 -1.96 -16.27
N GLU A 26 -19.91 -1.22 -15.15
CA GLU A 26 -20.27 0.20 -15.17
C GLU A 26 -19.17 1.05 -15.84
N ASP A 27 -19.54 2.22 -16.36
CA ASP A 27 -18.66 3.13 -17.13
C ASP A 27 -17.98 4.21 -16.28
N GLU A 28 -18.03 4.05 -14.95
CA GLU A 28 -17.35 4.92 -13.99
C GLU A 28 -16.75 4.10 -12.86
N LEU A 29 -15.67 4.61 -12.25
CA LEU A 29 -15.03 4.05 -11.06
C LEU A 29 -14.42 5.16 -10.22
N VAL A 30 -14.74 5.20 -8.94
CA VAL A 30 -14.22 6.17 -7.96
C VAL A 30 -13.49 5.46 -6.83
N LEU A 31 -12.23 5.80 -6.61
CA LEU A 31 -11.46 5.30 -5.48
C LEU A 31 -11.42 6.34 -4.35
N ILE A 32 -11.32 5.89 -3.09
CA ILE A 32 -10.78 6.67 -1.98
C ILE A 32 -9.49 6.00 -1.53
N THR A 33 -8.38 6.77 -1.41
CA THR A 33 -7.06 6.15 -1.28
C THR A 33 -6.01 7.06 -0.66
N PRO A 34 -5.14 6.54 0.25
CA PRO A 34 -3.89 7.18 0.67
C PRO A 34 -2.73 6.95 -0.31
N VAL A 35 -2.88 5.98 -1.24
CA VAL A 35 -1.83 5.63 -2.21
C VAL A 35 -1.51 6.84 -3.10
N ALA A 36 -0.22 7.08 -3.34
CA ALA A 36 0.21 8.24 -4.11
C ALA A 36 -0.29 8.19 -5.57
N LYS A 37 -0.53 9.36 -6.14
CA LYS A 37 -1.01 9.51 -7.54
C LYS A 37 -0.09 8.86 -8.56
N THR A 38 1.20 8.82 -8.29
CA THR A 38 2.22 8.17 -9.12
C THR A 38 2.04 6.65 -9.25
N LEU A 39 1.28 6.03 -8.37
CA LEU A 39 0.85 4.64 -8.50
C LEU A 39 -0.64 4.56 -8.91
N THR A 40 -1.53 5.36 -8.31
CA THR A 40 -2.97 5.27 -8.61
C THR A 40 -3.32 5.70 -10.02
N ASP A 41 -2.74 6.82 -10.52
CA ASP A 41 -3.09 7.34 -11.84
C ASP A 41 -2.70 6.37 -12.98
N PRO A 42 -1.47 5.78 -13.01
CA PRO A 42 -1.14 4.73 -13.98
C PRO A 42 -2.01 3.48 -13.87
N ALA A 43 -2.34 3.03 -12.65
CA ALA A 43 -3.21 1.88 -12.45
C ALA A 43 -4.61 2.12 -13.02
N LEU A 44 -5.20 3.28 -12.73
CA LEU A 44 -6.51 3.68 -13.26
C LEU A 44 -6.50 3.86 -14.78
N ALA A 45 -5.45 4.49 -15.32
CA ALA A 45 -5.32 4.70 -16.77
C ALA A 45 -5.19 3.36 -17.52
N GLU A 46 -4.42 2.41 -16.98
CA GLU A 46 -4.25 1.10 -17.58
C GLU A 46 -5.50 0.22 -17.41
N PHE A 47 -6.20 0.34 -16.28
CA PHE A 47 -7.50 -0.30 -16.11
C PHE A 47 -8.53 0.18 -17.12
N ALA A 48 -8.59 1.49 -17.41
CA ALA A 48 -9.52 2.01 -18.40
C ALA A 48 -9.27 1.42 -19.81
N LYS A 49 -8.00 1.22 -20.20
CA LYS A 49 -7.64 0.52 -21.45
C LYS A 49 -8.06 -0.95 -21.39
N TYR A 50 -7.73 -1.62 -20.30
CA TYR A 50 -8.09 -3.04 -20.08
C TYR A 50 -9.62 -3.24 -20.15
N ALA A 51 -10.41 -2.35 -19.54
CA ALA A 51 -11.86 -2.38 -19.58
C ALA A 51 -12.39 -2.20 -21.01
N LYS A 52 -11.78 -1.27 -21.76
CA LYS A 52 -12.15 -1.06 -23.17
C LYS A 52 -11.87 -2.29 -24.04
N GLU A 53 -10.73 -2.93 -23.84
CA GLU A 53 -10.36 -4.15 -24.58
C GLU A 53 -11.24 -5.35 -24.21
N ARG A 54 -11.52 -5.54 -22.92
CA ARG A 54 -12.19 -6.75 -22.42
C ARG A 54 -13.72 -6.69 -22.53
N TRP A 55 -14.32 -5.53 -22.26
CA TRP A 55 -15.78 -5.35 -22.20
C TRP A 55 -16.32 -4.31 -23.19
N ASN A 56 -15.46 -3.66 -23.97
CA ASN A 56 -15.80 -2.54 -24.86
C ASN A 56 -16.46 -1.35 -24.10
N VAL A 57 -16.13 -1.16 -22.82
CA VAL A 57 -16.61 -0.05 -21.96
C VAL A 57 -15.52 0.98 -21.78
N THR A 58 -15.84 2.25 -21.97
CA THR A 58 -14.94 3.37 -21.66
C THR A 58 -15.22 3.82 -20.23
N VAL A 59 -14.40 3.37 -19.29
CA VAL A 59 -14.57 3.67 -17.86
C VAL A 59 -13.93 5.01 -17.53
N LYS A 60 -14.69 5.94 -16.96
CA LYS A 60 -14.18 7.16 -16.33
C LYS A 60 -13.67 6.82 -14.94
N THR A 61 -12.41 7.09 -14.69
CA THR A 61 -11.78 6.78 -13.41
C THR A 61 -11.41 8.03 -12.64
N SER A 62 -11.55 8.01 -11.32
CA SER A 62 -11.12 9.09 -10.44
C SER A 62 -10.69 8.56 -9.07
N ALA A 63 -9.88 9.36 -8.36
CA ALA A 63 -9.44 9.02 -7.02
C ALA A 63 -9.58 10.21 -6.06
N LEU A 64 -10.22 9.97 -4.92
CA LEU A 64 -10.29 10.87 -3.78
C LEU A 64 -9.06 10.61 -2.90
N ALA A 65 -8.04 11.44 -3.03
CA ALA A 65 -6.81 11.31 -2.24
C ALA A 65 -7.07 11.73 -0.78
N ALA A 66 -6.85 10.82 0.16
CA ALA A 66 -6.99 11.07 1.58
C ALA A 66 -6.04 10.15 2.38
N GLY A 67 -5.44 10.66 3.45
CA GLY A 67 -4.69 9.78 4.38
C GLY A 67 -5.62 8.71 4.98
N THR A 68 -5.06 7.54 5.32
CA THR A 68 -5.84 6.37 5.72
C THR A 68 -6.86 6.65 6.84
N PRO A 69 -6.51 7.37 7.94
CA PRO A 69 -7.49 7.68 8.98
C PRO A 69 -8.64 8.57 8.49
N VAL A 70 -8.34 9.51 7.58
CA VAL A 70 -9.35 10.41 6.98
C VAL A 70 -10.26 9.65 6.03
N ALA A 71 -9.70 8.75 5.20
CA ALA A 71 -10.46 7.89 4.31
C ALA A 71 -11.40 6.98 5.10
N TYR A 72 -10.89 6.33 6.15
CA TYR A 72 -11.66 5.50 7.06
C TYR A 72 -12.83 6.29 7.68
N GLY A 73 -12.55 7.47 8.26
CA GLY A 73 -13.58 8.33 8.86
C GLY A 73 -14.69 8.70 7.88
N ARG A 74 -14.34 9.09 6.65
CA ARG A 74 -15.33 9.37 5.59
C ARG A 74 -16.19 8.17 5.25
N ILE A 75 -15.58 6.98 5.11
CA ILE A 75 -16.32 5.75 4.81
C ILE A 75 -17.34 5.45 5.93
N VAL A 76 -16.94 5.61 7.18
CA VAL A 76 -17.84 5.45 8.33
C VAL A 76 -18.98 6.50 8.31
N GLU A 77 -18.67 7.76 8.01
CA GLU A 77 -19.66 8.85 7.90
C GLU A 77 -20.68 8.63 6.79
N TRP A 78 -20.29 8.00 5.69
CA TRP A 78 -21.20 7.66 4.57
C TRP A 78 -22.27 6.63 4.92
N LYS A 79 -22.10 5.86 6.01
CA LYS A 79 -23.11 4.93 6.55
C LYS A 79 -23.71 4.00 5.49
N GLY A 80 -22.87 3.39 4.65
CA GLY A 80 -23.28 2.47 3.58
C GLY A 80 -23.85 3.16 2.32
N ARG A 81 -23.71 4.47 2.18
CA ARG A 81 -24.01 5.22 0.95
C ARG A 81 -22.75 5.92 0.45
N PRO A 82 -21.74 5.16 0.01
CA PRO A 82 -20.43 5.70 -0.29
C PRO A 82 -20.43 6.61 -1.53
N GLU A 83 -19.57 7.64 -1.50
CA GLU A 83 -19.27 8.50 -2.65
C GLU A 83 -18.16 7.90 -3.54
N ALA A 84 -17.46 6.87 -3.05
CA ALA A 84 -16.47 6.07 -3.77
C ALA A 84 -16.92 4.61 -3.86
N ASP A 85 -16.24 3.83 -4.70
CA ASP A 85 -16.55 2.42 -4.93
C ASP A 85 -15.54 1.50 -4.24
N ILE A 86 -14.31 1.96 -4.11
CA ILE A 86 -13.17 1.21 -3.60
C ILE A 86 -12.44 2.03 -2.54
N PHE A 87 -12.03 1.36 -1.46
CA PHE A 87 -10.96 1.80 -0.59
C PHE A 87 -9.70 1.01 -0.93
N TRP A 88 -8.58 1.69 -1.25
CA TRP A 88 -7.32 1.06 -1.62
C TRP A 88 -6.16 1.67 -0.86
N GLY A 89 -5.40 0.81 -0.15
CA GLY A 89 -4.18 1.17 0.56
C GLY A 89 -4.35 1.52 2.04
N GLY A 90 -3.27 1.41 2.77
CA GLY A 90 -3.19 1.63 4.20
C GLY A 90 -3.09 0.33 5.01
N GLU A 91 -3.43 0.38 6.29
CA GLU A 91 -3.36 -0.78 7.18
C GLU A 91 -4.56 -1.72 7.02
N SER A 92 -4.29 -3.03 6.96
CA SER A 92 -5.32 -4.09 6.95
C SER A 92 -6.29 -4.01 8.12
N ALA A 93 -5.78 -3.63 9.30
CA ALA A 93 -6.57 -3.41 10.51
C ALA A 93 -7.81 -2.52 10.33
N LEU A 94 -7.70 -1.48 9.51
CA LEU A 94 -8.83 -0.58 9.25
C LEU A 94 -9.84 -1.20 8.29
N PHE A 95 -9.38 -2.08 7.38
CA PHE A 95 -10.29 -2.86 6.53
C PHE A 95 -11.08 -3.88 7.34
N ASP A 96 -10.44 -4.54 8.32
CA ASP A 96 -11.14 -5.47 9.22
C ASP A 96 -12.22 -4.74 10.01
N LYS A 97 -11.93 -3.57 10.57
CA LYS A 97 -12.93 -2.72 11.25
C LYS A 97 -14.08 -2.30 10.33
N LEU A 98 -13.81 -1.97 9.06
CA LEU A 98 -14.86 -1.66 8.10
C LEU A 98 -15.71 -2.88 7.77
N ALA A 99 -15.09 -4.08 7.65
CA ALA A 99 -15.81 -5.33 7.41
C ALA A 99 -16.72 -5.68 8.59
N GLU A 100 -16.25 -5.54 9.84
CA GLU A 100 -17.05 -5.73 11.06
C GLU A 100 -18.26 -4.79 11.12
N GLN A 101 -18.07 -3.54 10.68
CA GLN A 101 -19.14 -2.54 10.56
C GLN A 101 -20.05 -2.74 9.34
N LYS A 102 -19.82 -3.79 8.53
CA LYS A 102 -20.54 -4.09 7.28
C LYS A 102 -20.45 -2.97 6.23
N LEU A 103 -19.33 -2.23 6.23
CA LEU A 103 -19.05 -1.15 5.29
C LEU A 103 -18.20 -1.61 4.08
N LEU A 104 -17.76 -2.89 4.06
CA LEU A 104 -17.17 -3.54 2.89
C LEU A 104 -18.11 -4.61 2.35
N ALA A 105 -18.13 -4.75 1.02
CA ALA A 105 -18.76 -5.86 0.32
C ALA A 105 -17.77 -7.02 0.15
N LYS A 106 -18.27 -8.25 0.06
CA LYS A 106 -17.41 -9.37 -0.34
C LYS A 106 -16.90 -9.17 -1.76
N LEU A 107 -15.63 -9.51 -1.96
CA LEU A 107 -14.97 -9.33 -3.24
C LEU A 107 -15.49 -10.29 -4.31
N ASP A 108 -15.87 -11.52 -3.92
CA ASP A 108 -16.39 -12.58 -4.81
C ASP A 108 -15.49 -12.79 -6.05
N LEU A 109 -14.16 -12.81 -5.82
CA LEU A 109 -13.16 -12.97 -6.87
C LEU A 109 -13.10 -14.45 -7.34
N PRO A 110 -12.68 -14.70 -8.60
CA PRO A 110 -12.43 -16.05 -9.06
C PRO A 110 -11.44 -16.79 -8.16
N LYS A 111 -11.76 -18.05 -7.82
CA LYS A 111 -10.93 -18.86 -6.91
C LYS A 111 -9.46 -18.90 -7.32
N GLY A 112 -9.16 -19.08 -8.61
CA GLY A 112 -7.78 -19.11 -9.11
C GLY A 112 -6.99 -17.81 -8.92
N VAL A 113 -7.67 -16.65 -8.82
CA VAL A 113 -7.06 -15.35 -8.48
C VAL A 113 -6.71 -15.34 -7.00
N VAL A 114 -7.66 -15.68 -6.13
CA VAL A 114 -7.46 -15.71 -4.67
C VAL A 114 -6.39 -16.71 -4.25
N ASP A 115 -6.41 -17.92 -4.84
CA ASP A 115 -5.44 -18.99 -4.55
C ASP A 115 -4.02 -18.65 -5.03
N SER A 116 -3.87 -17.71 -5.96
CA SER A 116 -2.56 -17.26 -6.44
C SER A 116 -1.79 -16.39 -5.43
N ILE A 117 -2.48 -15.92 -4.40
CA ILE A 117 -1.92 -15.07 -3.35
C ILE A 117 -1.82 -15.90 -2.07
N PRO A 118 -0.63 -16.04 -1.47
CA PRO A 118 -0.48 -16.72 -0.19
C PRO A 118 -1.34 -16.09 0.91
N ASP A 119 -1.67 -16.83 1.95
CA ASP A 119 -2.46 -16.29 3.06
C ASP A 119 -1.69 -15.24 3.86
N SER A 120 -0.38 -15.43 3.96
CA SER A 120 0.50 -14.52 4.71
C SER A 120 1.95 -14.60 4.23
N ILE A 121 2.77 -13.64 4.69
CA ILE A 121 4.23 -13.61 4.53
C ILE A 121 4.90 -13.20 5.85
N GLY A 122 6.15 -13.64 6.05
CA GLY A 122 6.97 -13.22 7.21
C GLY A 122 6.86 -14.13 8.42
N LYS A 123 7.90 -14.04 9.28
CA LYS A 123 8.06 -14.78 10.54
C LYS A 123 8.75 -13.86 11.56
N PRO A 124 8.59 -14.06 12.87
CA PRO A 124 7.70 -15.02 13.55
C PRO A 124 6.24 -14.61 13.54
N LYS A 125 5.92 -13.35 13.22
CA LYS A 125 4.55 -12.84 13.10
C LYS A 125 4.16 -12.78 11.61
N PRO A 126 3.23 -13.62 11.15
CA PRO A 126 2.80 -13.56 9.75
C PRO A 126 2.02 -12.27 9.46
N ILE A 127 2.29 -11.66 8.32
CA ILE A 127 1.54 -10.52 7.78
C ILE A 127 0.45 -11.10 6.89
N PRO A 128 -0.84 -10.93 7.22
CA PRO A 128 -1.93 -11.38 6.35
C PRO A 128 -1.89 -10.67 5.00
N LEU A 129 -2.02 -11.42 3.90
CA LEU A 129 -2.09 -10.86 2.55
C LEU A 129 -3.52 -10.78 2.01
N LYS A 130 -4.47 -11.36 2.71
CA LYS A 130 -5.90 -11.33 2.40
C LYS A 130 -6.74 -11.63 3.63
N ASP A 131 -7.96 -11.12 3.65
CA ASP A 131 -8.96 -11.49 4.64
C ASP A 131 -9.53 -12.88 4.34
N PRO A 132 -9.49 -13.84 5.27
CA PRO A 132 -10.07 -15.16 5.07
C PRO A 132 -11.59 -15.14 4.82
N LYS A 133 -12.27 -14.07 5.24
CA LYS A 133 -13.70 -13.84 4.98
C LYS A 133 -13.98 -13.22 3.62
N GLY A 134 -12.95 -12.74 2.89
CA GLY A 134 -13.04 -12.22 1.53
C GLY A 134 -13.53 -10.78 1.39
N TYR A 135 -13.36 -9.92 2.40
CA TYR A 135 -13.73 -8.51 2.33
C TYR A 135 -12.62 -7.61 1.78
N TRP A 136 -11.36 -8.02 1.94
CA TRP A 136 -10.21 -7.32 1.36
C TRP A 136 -9.13 -8.31 0.92
N ILE A 137 -8.24 -7.83 0.04
CA ILE A 137 -7.08 -8.57 -0.45
C ILE A 137 -5.93 -7.58 -0.69
N GLY A 138 -4.70 -8.01 -0.45
CA GLY A 138 -3.52 -7.24 -0.80
C GLY A 138 -3.33 -7.13 -2.31
N THR A 139 -2.78 -6.02 -2.75
CA THR A 139 -2.52 -5.78 -4.19
C THR A 139 -1.05 -5.78 -4.53
N VAL A 140 -0.20 -5.31 -3.63
CA VAL A 140 1.26 -5.22 -3.76
C VAL A 140 1.90 -5.36 -2.39
N LEU A 141 3.20 -5.64 -2.33
CA LEU A 141 3.99 -5.56 -1.10
C LEU A 141 4.80 -4.27 -1.09
N GLU A 142 4.62 -3.48 -0.04
CA GLU A 142 5.30 -2.21 0.13
C GLU A 142 6.11 -2.17 1.42
N PRO A 143 7.45 -2.12 1.37
CA PRO A 143 8.27 -1.98 2.56
C PRO A 143 8.31 -0.53 3.04
N TYR A 144 8.28 -0.37 4.35
CA TYR A 144 8.46 0.91 5.03
C TYR A 144 9.85 1.00 5.64
N GLY A 145 10.43 2.16 5.57
CA GLY A 145 11.77 2.38 6.06
C GLY A 145 12.04 3.84 6.41
N LEU A 146 13.29 4.17 6.38
CA LEU A 146 13.79 5.52 6.57
C LEU A 146 14.45 6.05 5.29
N VAL A 147 14.49 7.36 5.16
CA VAL A 147 15.20 8.05 4.08
C VAL A 147 16.26 8.97 4.65
N TYR A 148 17.26 9.29 3.84
CA TYR A 148 18.26 10.27 4.21
C TYR A 148 18.83 11.00 3.00
N HIS A 149 19.35 12.21 3.27
CA HIS A 149 20.07 13.03 2.29
C HIS A 149 21.58 12.87 2.51
N PRO A 150 22.33 12.21 1.59
CA PRO A 150 23.72 11.83 1.82
C PRO A 150 24.63 13.03 2.14
N LYS A 151 24.50 14.13 1.39
CA LYS A 151 25.33 15.34 1.60
C LYS A 151 25.04 16.03 2.93
N LEU A 152 23.78 16.04 3.40
CA LEU A 152 23.48 16.63 4.70
C LEU A 152 24.02 15.79 5.85
N LEU A 153 23.88 14.45 5.77
CA LEU A 153 24.50 13.57 6.77
C LEU A 153 26.02 13.78 6.83
N ALA A 154 26.69 13.86 5.66
CA ALA A 154 28.15 14.12 5.61
C ALA A 154 28.52 15.47 6.25
N ARG A 155 27.76 16.54 5.99
CA ARG A 155 27.98 17.86 6.62
C ARG A 155 27.80 17.82 8.14
N LEU A 156 26.85 17.02 8.63
CA LEU A 156 26.62 16.81 10.07
C LEU A 156 27.66 15.87 10.69
N GLY A 157 28.47 15.20 9.88
CA GLY A 157 29.39 14.15 10.33
C GLY A 157 28.63 12.97 10.95
N VAL A 158 27.50 12.59 10.35
CA VAL A 158 26.67 11.45 10.71
C VAL A 158 26.83 10.37 9.64
N PRO A 159 27.14 9.12 10.01
CA PRO A 159 27.24 8.03 9.04
C PRO A 159 25.86 7.72 8.44
N PRO A 160 25.80 7.13 7.21
CA PRO A 160 24.56 6.66 6.64
C PRO A 160 23.84 5.69 7.58
N PRO A 161 22.54 5.90 7.90
CA PRO A 161 21.79 5.05 8.79
C PRO A 161 21.57 3.67 8.18
N LYS A 162 21.48 2.64 9.04
CA LYS A 162 21.22 1.24 8.66
C LYS A 162 20.02 0.66 9.39
N ASP A 163 19.66 1.24 10.53
CA ASP A 163 18.50 0.81 11.35
C ASP A 163 17.83 2.06 11.97
N TRP A 164 16.66 1.84 12.56
CA TRP A 164 15.87 2.87 13.22
C TRP A 164 16.65 3.62 14.30
N ASP A 165 17.50 2.92 15.06
CA ASP A 165 18.27 3.49 16.17
C ASP A 165 19.26 4.57 15.71
N ASP A 166 19.71 4.53 14.46
CA ASP A 166 20.61 5.52 13.89
C ASP A 166 19.97 6.91 13.76
N LEU A 167 18.63 6.99 13.73
CA LEU A 167 17.90 8.26 13.76
C LEU A 167 17.97 8.97 15.12
N LEU A 168 18.42 8.29 16.17
CA LEU A 168 18.63 8.84 17.51
C LEU A 168 20.01 9.49 17.67
N HIS A 169 20.84 9.54 16.62
CA HIS A 169 22.17 10.14 16.67
C HIS A 169 22.07 11.62 17.10
N PRO A 170 22.84 12.08 18.11
CA PRO A 170 22.70 13.44 18.69
C PRO A 170 22.85 14.58 17.68
N LYS A 171 23.71 14.40 16.67
CA LYS A 171 23.91 15.40 15.61
C LYS A 171 22.73 15.52 14.64
N LEU A 172 21.71 14.63 14.75
CA LEU A 172 20.46 14.74 13.99
C LEU A 172 19.43 15.62 14.70
N LYS A 173 19.75 16.24 15.83
CA LYS A 173 18.83 17.12 16.55
C LYS A 173 18.25 18.20 15.63
N GLY A 174 16.91 18.24 15.49
CA GLY A 174 16.19 19.13 14.58
C GLY A 174 16.30 18.79 13.08
N ASN A 175 16.95 17.67 12.71
CA ASN A 175 17.20 17.29 11.32
C ASN A 175 16.46 16.03 10.86
N VAL A 176 15.51 15.52 11.64
CA VAL A 176 14.65 14.41 11.26
C VAL A 176 13.27 14.92 10.89
N ALA A 177 12.73 14.47 9.76
CA ALA A 177 11.34 14.68 9.36
C ALA A 177 10.52 13.42 9.66
N GLN A 178 9.31 13.57 10.16
CA GLN A 178 8.35 12.48 10.32
C GLN A 178 6.90 12.97 10.19
N CYS A 179 5.97 12.06 9.93
CA CYS A 179 4.55 12.35 10.00
C CYS A 179 3.99 11.81 11.32
N ALA A 180 3.03 12.51 11.91
CA ALA A 180 2.37 12.05 13.14
C ALA A 180 1.60 10.75 12.89
N PRO A 181 1.60 9.78 13.83
CA PRO A 181 0.83 8.53 13.70
C PRO A 181 -0.68 8.77 13.61
N THR A 182 -1.16 9.88 14.15
CA THR A 182 -2.56 10.33 14.06
C THR A 182 -2.99 10.76 12.65
N ARG A 183 -2.03 10.99 11.74
CA ARG A 183 -2.27 11.48 10.37
C ARG A 183 -1.92 10.47 9.28
N SER A 184 -1.20 9.40 9.63
CA SER A 184 -0.68 8.44 8.68
C SER A 184 -0.63 7.04 9.28
N SER A 185 -1.25 6.08 8.61
CA SER A 185 -1.18 4.67 8.98
C SER A 185 0.24 4.12 8.88
N SER A 186 1.03 4.56 7.90
CA SER A 186 2.45 4.21 7.80
C SER A 186 3.23 4.57 9.05
N SER A 187 3.04 5.82 9.53
CA SER A 187 3.68 6.28 10.75
C SER A 187 3.16 5.52 11.96
N HIS A 188 1.83 5.29 12.04
CA HIS A 188 1.23 4.52 13.13
C HIS A 188 1.81 3.10 13.20
N ALA A 189 1.83 2.36 12.09
CA ALA A 189 2.39 1.02 12.04
C ALA A 189 3.89 1.00 12.38
N THR A 190 4.67 2.00 11.94
CA THR A 190 6.08 2.08 12.30
C THR A 190 6.28 2.42 13.79
N TYR A 191 5.41 3.26 14.39
CA TYR A 191 5.39 3.46 15.85
C TYR A 191 5.13 2.14 16.57
N GLU A 192 4.16 1.36 16.09
CA GLU A 192 3.88 0.02 16.64
C GLU A 192 5.08 -0.94 16.49
N VAL A 193 5.78 -0.93 15.37
CA VAL A 193 7.03 -1.71 15.21
C VAL A 193 8.05 -1.34 16.28
N ILE A 194 8.25 -0.05 16.55
CA ILE A 194 9.17 0.41 17.61
C ILE A 194 8.69 -0.04 19.01
N LEU A 195 7.40 0.13 19.30
CA LEU A 195 6.81 -0.29 20.58
C LEU A 195 6.90 -1.80 20.80
N GLN A 196 6.66 -2.58 19.74
CA GLN A 196 6.72 -4.03 19.82
C GLN A 196 8.17 -4.56 19.88
N ARG A 197 9.12 -3.86 19.22
CA ARG A 197 10.55 -4.20 19.27
C ARG A 197 11.16 -3.99 20.65
N HIS A 198 10.84 -2.88 21.30
CA HIS A 198 11.48 -2.47 22.55
C HIS A 198 10.63 -2.76 23.80
N GLY A 199 9.36 -3.11 23.63
CA GLY A 199 8.34 -3.09 24.68
C GLY A 199 7.85 -1.66 24.95
N ASP A 200 6.63 -1.53 25.48
CA ASP A 200 5.92 -0.25 25.53
C ASP A 200 6.72 0.86 26.25
N ALA A 201 7.24 0.61 27.45
CA ALA A 201 7.97 1.61 28.23
C ALA A 201 9.21 2.14 27.48
N LYS A 202 10.09 1.24 27.03
CA LYS A 202 11.31 1.60 26.30
C LYS A 202 11.00 2.14 24.89
N GLY A 203 9.96 1.62 24.26
CA GLY A 203 9.52 2.09 22.96
C GLY A 203 9.04 3.54 23.00
N TRP A 204 8.28 3.94 24.01
CA TRP A 204 7.89 5.34 24.21
C TRP A 204 9.07 6.25 24.55
N GLU A 205 10.04 5.77 25.32
CA GLU A 205 11.30 6.52 25.53
C GLU A 205 12.05 6.72 24.22
N TRP A 206 12.15 5.69 23.38
CA TRP A 206 12.75 5.76 22.07
C TRP A 206 12.05 6.80 21.18
N LEU A 207 10.71 6.74 21.10
CA LEU A 207 9.89 7.67 20.31
C LEU A 207 10.02 9.13 20.79
N LYS A 208 10.11 9.35 22.09
CA LYS A 208 10.39 10.69 22.66
C LYS A 208 11.79 11.20 22.29
N ARG A 209 12.79 10.33 22.27
CA ARG A 209 14.13 10.69 21.80
C ARG A 209 14.11 11.03 20.30
N LEU A 210 13.41 10.25 19.49
CA LEU A 210 13.22 10.58 18.07
C LEU A 210 12.53 11.94 17.91
N ALA A 211 11.49 12.22 18.71
CA ALA A 211 10.80 13.51 18.70
C ALA A 211 11.74 14.68 19.06
N GLY A 212 12.71 14.44 19.95
CA GLY A 212 13.79 15.41 20.24
C GLY A 212 14.68 15.74 19.03
N ASN A 213 14.89 14.76 18.15
CA ASN A 213 15.62 14.94 16.88
C ASN A 213 14.73 15.46 15.74
N THR A 214 13.40 15.50 15.95
CA THR A 214 12.43 15.87 14.91
C THR A 214 12.40 17.39 14.72
N GLY A 215 12.72 17.84 13.51
CA GLY A 215 12.58 19.24 13.11
C GLY A 215 11.15 19.56 12.65
N ILE A 216 10.48 18.59 11.99
CA ILE A 216 9.14 18.77 11.47
C ILE A 216 8.28 17.51 11.61
N PHE A 217 7.02 17.72 12.01
CA PHE A 217 5.94 16.76 11.80
C PHE A 217 5.13 17.18 10.58
N THR A 218 5.30 16.46 9.47
CA THR A 218 4.63 16.76 8.19
C THR A 218 3.13 16.49 8.25
N ALA A 219 2.37 17.08 7.33
CA ALA A 219 0.95 16.87 7.24
C ALA A 219 0.58 15.46 6.76
N ARG A 220 1.42 14.86 5.91
CA ARG A 220 1.23 13.52 5.31
C ARG A 220 2.57 12.79 5.27
N SER A 221 2.54 11.45 5.26
CA SER A 221 3.76 10.63 5.12
C SER A 221 4.52 10.91 3.81
N ARG A 222 3.82 11.20 2.71
CA ARG A 222 4.43 11.58 1.44
C ARG A 222 5.32 12.82 1.52
N ASP A 223 5.00 13.74 2.40
CA ASP A 223 5.77 14.99 2.52
C ASP A 223 7.14 14.76 3.17
N VAL A 224 7.32 13.64 3.90
CA VAL A 224 8.59 13.29 4.58
C VAL A 224 9.73 13.10 3.59
N PRO A 225 9.67 12.21 2.57
CA PRO A 225 10.76 12.07 1.62
C PRO A 225 11.00 13.35 0.83
N SER A 226 9.96 14.12 0.50
CA SER A 226 10.09 15.35 -0.28
C SER A 226 10.88 16.44 0.45
N VAL A 227 10.69 16.65 1.75
CA VAL A 227 11.48 17.63 2.52
C VAL A 227 12.94 17.17 2.72
N VAL A 228 13.17 15.86 2.81
CA VAL A 228 14.52 15.29 2.83
C VAL A 228 15.21 15.45 1.47
N ALA A 229 14.50 15.12 0.38
CA ALA A 229 15.02 15.23 -0.98
C ALA A 229 15.40 16.66 -1.35
N ARG A 230 14.65 17.66 -0.89
CA ARG A 230 15.01 19.09 -1.06
C ARG A 230 16.14 19.57 -0.17
N GLY A 231 16.65 18.71 0.71
CA GLY A 231 17.74 19.06 1.62
C GLY A 231 17.33 19.96 2.79
N GLU A 232 16.03 19.98 3.16
CA GLU A 232 15.54 20.72 4.31
C GLU A 232 15.82 19.97 5.62
N PHE A 233 15.84 18.62 5.55
CA PHE A 233 16.12 17.70 6.67
C PHE A 233 17.08 16.60 6.23
N ALA A 234 17.89 16.13 7.18
CA ALA A 234 18.92 15.13 6.89
C ALA A 234 18.39 13.70 6.81
N ALA A 235 17.30 13.40 7.52
CA ALA A 235 16.71 12.07 7.55
C ALA A 235 15.19 12.14 7.71
N GLY A 236 14.50 11.04 7.33
CA GLY A 236 13.06 10.90 7.47
C GLY A 236 12.68 9.52 8.02
N PHE A 237 11.64 9.47 8.85
CA PHE A 237 11.14 8.29 9.53
C PHE A 237 9.81 7.83 8.94
N ALA A 238 9.59 6.51 8.86
CA ALA A 238 8.33 5.87 8.46
C ALA A 238 7.87 6.19 7.01
N VAL A 239 8.76 5.98 6.03
CA VAL A 239 8.50 6.30 4.63
C VAL A 239 8.21 5.02 3.83
N PRO A 240 7.12 4.98 3.04
CA PRO A 240 6.94 3.97 1.99
C PRO A 240 8.06 4.08 0.94
N SER A 241 8.64 2.96 0.53
CA SER A 241 9.84 2.94 -0.31
C SER A 241 9.65 3.65 -1.65
N TYR A 242 8.53 3.43 -2.33
CA TYR A 242 8.25 3.98 -3.66
C TYR A 242 8.19 5.53 -3.67
N MET A 243 7.83 6.15 -2.56
CA MET A 243 7.80 7.62 -2.46
C MET A 243 9.21 8.24 -2.52
N ALA A 244 10.21 7.53 -1.96
CA ALA A 244 11.61 7.95 -2.06
C ALA A 244 12.16 7.79 -3.49
N PHE A 245 11.69 6.78 -4.22
CA PHE A 245 12.13 6.55 -5.61
C PHE A 245 11.69 7.66 -6.54
N GLU A 246 10.50 8.23 -6.35
CA GLU A 246 10.00 9.35 -7.15
C GLU A 246 10.91 10.58 -7.03
N ASP A 247 11.26 10.98 -5.81
CA ASP A 247 12.14 12.11 -5.58
C ASP A 247 13.57 11.84 -6.13
N ARG A 248 14.03 10.57 -6.06
CA ARG A 248 15.31 10.17 -6.67
C ARG A 248 15.29 10.28 -8.19
N LEU A 249 14.21 9.87 -8.86
CA LEU A 249 14.04 10.00 -10.31
C LEU A 249 13.91 11.46 -10.75
N ALA A 250 13.37 12.33 -9.91
CA ALA A 250 13.35 13.77 -10.14
C ALA A 250 14.74 14.44 -10.01
N GLY A 251 15.78 13.65 -9.77
CA GLY A 251 17.17 14.14 -9.69
C GLY A 251 17.63 14.55 -8.30
N HIS A 252 16.80 14.37 -7.28
CA HIS A 252 17.17 14.70 -5.90
C HIS A 252 18.11 13.65 -5.28
N GLU A 253 18.96 14.10 -4.37
CA GLU A 253 19.88 13.23 -3.64
C GLU A 253 19.19 12.65 -2.39
N ILE A 254 18.46 11.57 -2.57
CA ILE A 254 17.80 10.83 -1.49
C ILE A 254 18.14 9.34 -1.58
N LYS A 255 18.31 8.70 -0.43
CA LYS A 255 18.49 7.27 -0.28
C LYS A 255 17.42 6.71 0.65
N PHE A 256 17.00 5.48 0.40
CA PHE A 256 16.08 4.72 1.25
C PHE A 256 16.82 3.57 1.92
N VAL A 257 16.41 3.22 3.13
CA VAL A 257 16.87 2.05 3.87
C VAL A 257 15.67 1.33 4.44
N ALA A 258 15.58 0.03 4.19
CA ALA A 258 14.66 -0.87 4.87
C ALA A 258 15.40 -1.49 6.09
N PRO A 259 15.11 -1.08 7.33
CA PRO A 259 15.68 -1.71 8.52
C PRO A 259 15.27 -3.18 8.61
N LYS A 260 16.05 -4.00 9.33
CA LYS A 260 15.75 -5.45 9.48
C LYS A 260 14.36 -5.74 10.06
N THR A 261 13.85 -4.84 10.90
CA THR A 261 12.51 -4.93 11.49
C THR A 261 11.55 -3.95 10.81
N ALA A 262 11.74 -3.69 9.52
CA ALA A 262 10.81 -2.88 8.76
C ALA A 262 9.45 -3.59 8.63
N TRP A 263 8.40 -2.78 8.60
CA TRP A 263 7.06 -3.28 8.31
C TRP A 263 6.84 -3.33 6.80
N ILE A 264 6.14 -4.36 6.34
CA ILE A 264 5.71 -4.51 4.95
C ILE A 264 4.19 -4.55 4.96
N THR A 265 3.55 -3.71 4.14
CA THR A 265 2.10 -3.75 3.96
C THR A 265 1.71 -4.44 2.66
N PRO A 266 0.61 -5.20 2.64
CA PRO A 266 0.06 -5.76 1.40
C PRO A 266 -0.70 -4.74 0.56
N GLU A 267 -0.77 -3.46 0.94
CA GLU A 267 -1.63 -2.43 0.33
C GLU A 267 -3.02 -2.97 0.02
N PRO A 268 -3.84 -3.18 1.06
CA PRO A 268 -5.13 -3.84 0.92
C PRO A 268 -6.10 -3.05 0.06
N ILE A 269 -7.00 -3.76 -0.63
CA ILE A 269 -8.07 -3.20 -1.43
C ILE A 269 -9.40 -3.86 -1.05
N GLY A 270 -10.45 -3.06 -0.91
CA GLY A 270 -11.81 -3.53 -0.61
C GLY A 270 -12.86 -2.74 -1.38
N VAL A 271 -13.94 -3.40 -1.75
CA VAL A 271 -15.10 -2.78 -2.38
C VAL A 271 -16.03 -2.26 -1.28
N LEU A 272 -16.46 -1.01 -1.37
CA LEU A 272 -17.33 -0.39 -0.37
C LEU A 272 -18.76 -0.93 -0.48
N ALA A 273 -19.34 -1.29 0.66
CA ALA A 273 -20.75 -1.71 0.72
C ALA A 273 -21.66 -0.55 0.28
N GLY A 274 -22.62 -0.83 -0.59
CA GLY A 274 -23.48 0.20 -1.19
C GLY A 274 -22.86 0.97 -2.36
N SER A 275 -21.69 0.55 -2.86
CA SER A 275 -21.10 1.09 -4.10
C SER A 275 -22.12 1.09 -5.23
N LYS A 276 -22.16 2.18 -6.00
CA LYS A 276 -23.02 2.33 -7.18
C LYS A 276 -22.47 1.60 -8.41
N ARG A 277 -21.18 1.17 -8.35
CA ARG A 277 -20.46 0.56 -9.48
C ARG A 277 -19.75 -0.73 -9.04
N PRO A 278 -20.48 -1.70 -8.46
CA PRO A 278 -19.87 -2.88 -7.84
C PRO A 278 -19.16 -3.81 -8.83
N LYS A 279 -19.58 -3.83 -10.11
CA LYS A 279 -18.95 -4.66 -11.13
C LYS A 279 -17.63 -4.03 -11.60
N ALA A 280 -17.61 -2.73 -11.87
CA ALA A 280 -16.38 -1.99 -12.20
C ALA A 280 -15.38 -2.05 -11.04
N ALA A 281 -15.85 -1.93 -9.80
CA ALA A 281 -15.02 -2.05 -8.60
C ALA A 281 -14.36 -3.44 -8.51
N ARG A 282 -15.13 -4.53 -8.62
CA ARG A 282 -14.56 -5.90 -8.62
C ARG A 282 -13.63 -6.14 -9.79
N ALA A 283 -13.97 -5.62 -10.99
CA ALA A 283 -13.13 -5.72 -12.16
C ALA A 283 -11.77 -5.02 -11.97
N PHE A 284 -11.75 -3.87 -11.28
CA PHE A 284 -10.50 -3.19 -10.93
C PHE A 284 -9.66 -4.01 -9.92
N VAL A 285 -10.28 -4.59 -8.90
CA VAL A 285 -9.57 -5.48 -7.96
C VAL A 285 -8.96 -6.67 -8.72
N GLU A 286 -9.74 -7.34 -9.58
CA GLU A 286 -9.24 -8.46 -10.40
C GLU A 286 -8.13 -8.02 -11.35
N PHE A 287 -8.24 -6.84 -11.95
CA PHE A 287 -7.20 -6.24 -12.79
C PHE A 287 -5.90 -6.03 -12.01
N MET A 288 -5.95 -5.43 -10.80
CA MET A 288 -4.76 -5.20 -9.99
C MET A 288 -4.03 -6.50 -9.63
N LEU A 289 -4.76 -7.62 -9.50
CA LEU A 289 -4.21 -8.94 -9.21
C LEU A 289 -3.76 -9.71 -10.47
N SER A 290 -4.08 -9.22 -11.66
CA SER A 290 -3.65 -9.79 -12.93
C SER A 290 -2.18 -9.47 -13.23
N GLU A 291 -1.58 -10.20 -14.18
CA GLU A 291 -0.22 -9.91 -14.66
C GLU A 291 -0.06 -8.45 -15.12
N ARG A 292 -1.07 -7.91 -15.81
CA ARG A 292 -1.05 -6.53 -16.33
C ARG A 292 -1.08 -5.51 -15.18
N GLY A 293 -1.92 -5.69 -14.18
CA GLY A 293 -1.98 -4.82 -13.01
C GLY A 293 -0.70 -4.90 -12.15
N GLN A 294 -0.19 -6.12 -11.93
CA GLN A 294 1.08 -6.33 -11.22
C GLN A 294 2.26 -5.68 -11.96
N LYS A 295 2.30 -5.74 -13.30
CA LYS A 295 3.32 -5.09 -14.10
C LYS A 295 3.30 -3.57 -13.92
N VAL A 296 2.12 -2.94 -14.02
CA VAL A 296 1.97 -1.49 -13.77
C VAL A 296 2.49 -1.11 -12.39
N ALA A 297 2.17 -1.89 -11.37
CA ALA A 297 2.61 -1.64 -9.99
C ALA A 297 4.14 -1.80 -9.86
N MET A 298 4.71 -2.88 -10.38
CA MET A 298 6.16 -3.12 -10.33
C MET A 298 6.96 -2.03 -11.05
N GLU A 299 6.46 -1.50 -12.16
CA GLU A 299 7.07 -0.37 -12.87
C GLU A 299 7.14 0.91 -12.01
N ARG A 300 6.32 0.99 -10.95
CA ARG A 300 6.32 2.07 -9.96
C ARG A 300 7.11 1.74 -8.70
N GLY A 301 7.90 0.67 -8.73
CA GLY A 301 8.83 0.32 -7.66
C GLY A 301 8.19 -0.35 -6.45
N VAL A 302 6.96 -0.86 -6.56
CA VAL A 302 6.34 -1.69 -5.53
C VAL A 302 6.49 -3.18 -5.89
N PHE A 303 6.41 -4.05 -4.90
CA PHE A 303 6.70 -5.46 -5.08
C PHE A 303 5.43 -6.28 -5.32
N PRO A 304 5.51 -7.39 -6.10
CA PRO A 304 4.33 -8.18 -6.41
C PRO A 304 3.74 -8.87 -5.18
N ILE A 305 2.41 -8.98 -5.13
CA ILE A 305 1.66 -9.65 -4.05
C ILE A 305 1.66 -11.18 -4.20
N THR A 306 2.19 -11.70 -5.25
CA THR A 306 2.21 -13.14 -5.59
C THR A 306 3.63 -13.61 -5.90
N PRO A 307 4.00 -14.87 -5.55
CA PRO A 307 5.31 -15.43 -5.89
C PRO A 307 5.54 -15.67 -7.40
N LYS A 308 4.54 -15.38 -8.25
CA LYS A 308 4.65 -15.58 -9.71
C LYS A 308 5.54 -14.54 -10.39
N TYR A 309 5.65 -13.33 -9.85
CA TYR A 309 6.29 -12.21 -10.53
C TYR A 309 7.53 -11.71 -9.77
N ARG A 310 8.41 -11.04 -10.50
CA ARG A 310 9.62 -10.40 -9.98
C ARG A 310 9.74 -9.00 -10.55
N VAL A 311 10.13 -8.03 -9.72
CA VAL A 311 10.40 -6.66 -10.18
C VAL A 311 11.50 -6.70 -11.25
N GLN A 312 11.18 -6.12 -12.41
CA GLN A 312 12.08 -5.97 -13.55
C GLN A 312 11.92 -4.58 -14.13
N GLY A 313 13.01 -3.93 -14.47
CA GLY A 313 13.00 -2.60 -15.07
C GLY A 313 14.27 -2.32 -15.85
N ALA A 314 14.21 -1.32 -16.71
CA ALA A 314 15.40 -0.80 -17.38
C ALA A 314 16.34 -0.10 -16.38
N PRO A 315 17.65 -0.06 -16.63
CA PRO A 315 18.57 0.70 -15.79
C PRO A 315 18.10 2.14 -15.57
N GLY A 316 18.10 2.60 -14.32
CA GLY A 316 17.65 3.93 -13.94
C GLY A 316 16.13 4.10 -13.82
N SER A 317 15.33 3.05 -14.06
CA SER A 317 13.88 3.08 -13.82
C SER A 317 13.53 3.01 -12.33
N GLN A 318 12.30 3.38 -11.98
CA GLN A 318 11.78 3.26 -10.62
C GLN A 318 11.82 1.83 -10.10
N ALA A 319 11.54 0.84 -10.98
CA ALA A 319 11.64 -0.58 -10.66
C ALA A 319 13.08 -0.98 -10.27
N GLU A 320 14.11 -0.55 -11.00
CA GLU A 320 15.50 -0.86 -10.66
C GLU A 320 15.97 -0.11 -9.40
N LEU A 321 15.51 1.11 -9.16
CA LEU A 321 15.77 1.82 -7.91
C LEU A 321 15.16 1.09 -6.70
N ALA A 322 13.97 0.51 -6.85
CA ALA A 322 13.36 -0.31 -5.80
C ALA A 322 14.24 -1.52 -5.45
N VAL A 323 14.77 -2.20 -6.46
CA VAL A 323 15.69 -3.33 -6.29
C VAL A 323 17.01 -2.87 -5.66
N GLU A 324 17.61 -1.77 -6.14
CA GLU A 324 18.84 -1.19 -5.57
C GLU A 324 18.67 -0.89 -4.08
N PHE A 325 17.59 -0.16 -3.73
CA PHE A 325 17.38 0.35 -2.37
C PHE A 325 16.96 -0.73 -1.37
N THR A 326 16.46 -1.86 -1.85
CA THR A 326 16.15 -3.02 -1.01
C THR A 326 17.27 -4.07 -0.98
N GLY A 327 18.44 -3.75 -1.51
CA GLY A 327 19.60 -4.66 -1.46
C GLY A 327 19.50 -5.82 -2.45
N GLY A 328 18.83 -5.63 -3.58
CA GLY A 328 18.71 -6.63 -4.64
C GLY A 328 17.43 -7.46 -4.59
N ILE A 329 16.49 -7.15 -3.68
CA ILE A 329 15.21 -7.88 -3.60
C ILE A 329 14.37 -7.57 -4.85
N ARG A 330 13.92 -8.62 -5.52
CA ARG A 330 12.99 -8.54 -6.67
C ARG A 330 11.61 -9.11 -6.34
N SER A 331 11.52 -9.92 -5.30
CA SER A 331 10.27 -10.41 -4.71
C SER A 331 10.52 -10.76 -3.25
N TYR A 332 9.63 -10.36 -2.37
CA TYR A 332 9.68 -10.72 -0.95
C TYR A 332 9.37 -12.21 -0.71
N PHE A 333 8.87 -12.92 -1.71
CA PHE A 333 8.70 -14.38 -1.65
C PHE A 333 10.00 -15.17 -1.90
N ASP A 334 11.07 -14.51 -2.34
CA ASP A 334 12.38 -15.13 -2.58
C ASP A 334 13.35 -14.99 -1.41
N VAL A 335 12.97 -14.22 -0.38
CA VAL A 335 13.80 -13.93 0.79
C VAL A 335 13.06 -14.24 2.07
N GLU A 336 13.81 -14.46 3.15
CA GLU A 336 13.20 -14.56 4.48
C GLU A 336 12.79 -13.16 4.95
N VAL A 337 11.50 -12.98 5.20
CA VAL A 337 10.93 -11.75 5.75
C VAL A 337 10.85 -11.87 7.26
N THR A 338 11.68 -11.10 7.97
CA THR A 338 11.59 -10.98 9.43
C THR A 338 10.54 -9.95 9.77
N ASN A 339 9.38 -10.40 10.28
CA ASN A 339 8.33 -9.53 10.78
C ASN A 339 8.06 -9.77 12.26
N ILE A 340 8.12 -8.70 13.04
CA ILE A 340 7.79 -8.69 14.47
C ILE A 340 6.45 -8.00 14.74
N TYR A 341 5.88 -7.35 13.74
CA TYR A 341 4.64 -6.60 13.87
C TYR A 341 3.48 -7.57 14.09
N ASP A 342 2.82 -7.40 15.22
CA ASP A 342 1.63 -8.13 15.63
C ASP A 342 0.42 -7.24 15.31
N ASP A 343 -0.29 -7.58 14.26
CA ASP A 343 -1.41 -6.80 13.74
C ASP A 343 -2.59 -6.78 14.73
N GLU A 344 -2.90 -7.91 15.37
CA GLU A 344 -3.98 -8.01 16.35
C GLU A 344 -3.71 -7.10 17.56
N LYS A 345 -2.46 -7.11 18.07
CA LYS A 345 -2.04 -6.21 19.15
C LYS A 345 -2.14 -4.74 18.73
N ALA A 346 -1.70 -4.40 17.52
CA ALA A 346 -1.77 -3.04 16.99
C ALA A 346 -3.22 -2.56 16.84
N GLN A 347 -4.11 -3.40 16.33
CA GLN A 347 -5.54 -3.11 16.22
C GLN A 347 -6.18 -2.81 17.56
N GLY A 348 -5.91 -3.66 18.57
CA GLY A 348 -6.50 -3.54 19.90
C GLY A 348 -6.12 -2.26 20.63
N ARG A 349 -5.02 -1.58 20.24
CA ARG A 349 -4.52 -0.37 20.91
C ARG A 349 -4.35 0.87 20.00
N TYR A 350 -4.91 0.84 18.79
CA TYR A 350 -4.77 1.92 17.81
C TYR A 350 -5.06 3.31 18.39
N GLU A 351 -6.21 3.48 19.05
CA GLU A 351 -6.60 4.75 19.67
C GLU A 351 -5.76 5.08 20.91
N ALA A 352 -5.33 4.07 21.66
CA ALA A 352 -4.47 4.28 22.83
C ALA A 352 -3.10 4.84 22.41
N VAL A 353 -2.46 4.28 21.37
CA VAL A 353 -1.20 4.77 20.83
C VAL A 353 -1.34 6.20 20.30
N ASN A 354 -2.38 6.50 19.55
CA ASN A 354 -2.66 7.85 19.05
C ASN A 354 -2.88 8.85 20.18
N SER A 355 -3.63 8.46 21.23
CA SER A 355 -3.87 9.30 22.40
C SER A 355 -2.59 9.56 23.18
N GLN A 356 -1.78 8.52 23.39
CA GLN A 356 -0.49 8.64 24.09
C GLN A 356 0.49 9.50 23.31
N PHE A 357 0.55 9.36 21.97
CA PHE A 357 1.34 10.25 21.12
C PHE A 357 0.97 11.72 21.31
N ARG A 358 -0.33 12.06 21.27
CA ARG A 358 -0.79 13.45 21.52
C ARG A 358 -0.32 13.96 22.87
N LYS A 359 -0.44 13.15 23.90
CA LYS A 359 -0.11 13.53 25.28
C LYS A 359 1.40 13.65 25.53
N GLU A 360 2.19 12.67 25.06
CA GLU A 360 3.59 12.54 25.46
C GLU A 360 4.60 13.07 24.44
N ILE A 361 4.14 13.36 23.20
CA ILE A 361 5.00 13.86 22.13
C ILE A 361 4.44 15.14 21.53
N GLU A 362 3.22 15.12 20.96
CA GLU A 362 2.70 16.27 20.22
C GLU A 362 2.53 17.50 21.11
N SER A 363 1.92 17.36 22.31
CA SER A 363 1.68 18.47 23.23
C SER A 363 2.95 19.01 23.90
N VAL A 364 4.06 18.27 23.88
CA VAL A 364 5.34 18.63 24.53
C VAL A 364 6.51 18.69 23.53
N ALA A 365 6.22 18.74 22.23
CA ALA A 365 7.21 18.66 21.17
C ALA A 365 8.33 19.71 21.32
N ASP A 366 8.00 20.93 21.70
CA ASP A 366 8.98 22.01 21.89
C ASP A 366 9.87 21.80 23.12
N GLU A 367 9.38 21.13 24.14
CA GLU A 367 10.18 20.75 25.31
C GLU A 367 11.14 19.60 24.99
N LEU A 368 10.68 18.60 24.20
CA LEU A 368 11.51 17.48 23.77
C LEU A 368 12.67 17.94 22.91
N LYS A 369 12.49 18.97 22.09
CA LYS A 369 13.56 19.59 21.28
C LYS A 369 14.61 20.32 22.12
N LYS A 370 14.29 20.76 23.33
CA LYS A 370 15.24 21.45 24.21
C LYS A 370 16.15 20.49 24.99
N ARG A 371 15.72 19.25 25.16
CA ARG A 371 16.50 18.17 25.80
C ARG A 371 17.53 17.58 24.82
#